data_08763d60bb6391cfb132f4f0af564157
#
_entry.id   08763d60bb6391cfb132f4f0af564157
#
_cell.length_a   1.000
_cell.length_b   1.000
_cell.length_c   1.000
_cell.angle_alpha   90.00
_cell.angle_beta   90.00
_cell.angle_gamma   90.00
#
_symmetry.space_group_name_H-M   'P 1'
#
loop_
_entity.id
_entity.type
_entity.pdbx_description
1 polymer ?
#
loop_
_entity_poly.entity_id
_entity_poly.type
_entity_poly.pdbx_seq_one_letter_code
_entity_poly.pdbx_strand_id
1 'polypeptide(L)'
;QVVYTAAIHPDNPEYAQAVRAGIPMMARAELLGQIMANYKTAVNIAGTHGKTTTTSMLSEILLAADADPTISVGGILKDIGGNIRIGRSDLFVTEACEYTNSFLSFNPTMNIILNVKEDHLDFFKDLADIRASFRRFVERLPEGGTLIINSDIEDYEYFFKGLNVKVITVGSDPDKSTYSARGIAYDDLGRCHYTLLKNGEPYGIGEESSIDLMVPGIHNVYNSLAAIAAALELDIPIAAIKKGLAEFYGTNRRFERKGVFNG
;
A
#
# COMPACT_ATOMS: atom_id res chain seq x y z
N GLN A 1 6.44 -4.77 -29.60
CA GLN A 1 5.36 -4.55 -28.63
C GLN A 1 5.47 -3.14 -28.05
N VAL A 2 4.34 -2.45 -27.88
CA VAL A 2 4.24 -1.15 -27.20
C VAL A 2 3.57 -1.34 -25.88
N VAL A 3 4.16 -0.77 -24.81
CA VAL A 3 3.56 -0.70 -23.48
C VAL A 3 3.06 0.70 -23.25
N TYR A 4 1.79 0.86 -22.92
CA TYR A 4 1.15 2.16 -22.74
C TYR A 4 0.54 2.34 -21.35
N THR A 5 0.43 3.60 -20.91
CA THR A 5 -0.22 3.98 -19.66
C THR A 5 -1.72 4.18 -19.84
N ALA A 6 -2.53 3.92 -18.80
CA ALA A 6 -3.97 4.22 -18.81
C ALA A 6 -4.30 5.71 -19.00
N ALA A 7 -3.34 6.61 -18.78
CA ALA A 7 -3.51 8.05 -18.97
C ALA A 7 -3.37 8.52 -20.43
N ILE A 8 -2.98 7.64 -21.38
CA ILE A 8 -2.87 8.02 -22.80
C ILE A 8 -4.24 7.95 -23.45
N HIS A 9 -4.57 8.97 -24.24
CA HIS A 9 -5.82 9.01 -24.99
C HIS A 9 -5.65 8.39 -26.39
N PRO A 10 -6.72 7.82 -26.99
CA PRO A 10 -6.67 7.19 -28.31
C PRO A 10 -6.28 8.12 -29.46
N ASP A 11 -6.41 9.44 -29.28
CA ASP A 11 -6.01 10.48 -30.22
C ASP A 11 -4.53 10.86 -30.17
N ASN A 12 -3.80 10.31 -29.20
CA ASN A 12 -2.33 10.48 -29.15
C ASN A 12 -1.72 9.91 -30.43
N PRO A 13 -0.89 10.70 -31.17
CA PRO A 13 -0.40 10.30 -32.50
C PRO A 13 0.46 9.03 -32.47
N GLU A 14 1.29 8.82 -31.44
CA GLU A 14 2.10 7.60 -31.29
C GLU A 14 1.23 6.38 -31.04
N TYR A 15 0.25 6.50 -30.11
CA TYR A 15 -0.70 5.43 -29.81
C TYR A 15 -1.50 5.05 -31.06
N ALA A 16 -2.11 6.05 -31.71
CA ALA A 16 -2.89 5.83 -32.93
C ALA A 16 -2.08 5.22 -34.07
N GLN A 17 -0.79 5.60 -34.23
CA GLN A 17 0.08 5.04 -35.24
C GLN A 17 0.45 3.58 -34.90
N ALA A 18 0.74 3.26 -33.67
CA ALA A 18 1.05 1.90 -33.23
C ALA A 18 -0.14 0.96 -33.51
N VAL A 19 -1.37 1.40 -33.16
CA VAL A 19 -2.61 0.65 -33.44
C VAL A 19 -2.78 0.45 -34.96
N ARG A 20 -2.64 1.50 -35.77
CA ARG A 20 -2.76 1.41 -37.25
C ARG A 20 -1.72 0.49 -37.88
N ALA A 21 -0.52 0.46 -37.30
CA ALA A 21 0.56 -0.43 -37.76
C ALA A 21 0.42 -1.87 -37.29
N GLY A 22 -0.64 -2.22 -36.53
CA GLY A 22 -0.87 -3.56 -35.99
C GLY A 22 0.20 -4.01 -34.99
N ILE A 23 0.90 -3.08 -34.35
CA ILE A 23 1.91 -3.42 -33.35
C ILE A 23 1.19 -3.97 -32.09
N PRO A 24 1.61 -5.12 -31.54
CA PRO A 24 1.03 -5.63 -30.30
C PRO A 24 1.14 -4.59 -29.19
N MET A 25 -0.02 -4.30 -28.55
CA MET A 25 -0.17 -3.31 -27.49
C MET A 25 -0.42 -4.01 -26.16
N MET A 26 0.12 -3.48 -25.08
CA MET A 26 -0.08 -3.99 -23.72
C MET A 26 -0.20 -2.82 -22.74
N ALA A 27 -1.17 -2.85 -21.86
CA ALA A 27 -1.26 -1.86 -20.79
C ALA A 27 -0.11 -2.04 -19.77
N ARG A 28 0.39 -0.93 -19.22
CA ARG A 28 1.45 -0.98 -18.18
C ARG A 28 1.06 -1.86 -16.98
N ALA A 29 -0.22 -1.83 -16.59
CA ALA A 29 -0.71 -2.66 -15.49
C ALA A 29 -0.65 -4.16 -15.81
N GLU A 30 -0.94 -4.55 -17.05
CA GLU A 30 -0.82 -5.93 -17.51
C GLU A 30 0.63 -6.43 -17.48
N LEU A 31 1.57 -5.61 -17.99
CA LEU A 31 2.99 -5.93 -17.92
C LEU A 31 3.45 -6.08 -16.46
N LEU A 32 3.04 -5.15 -15.60
CA LEU A 32 3.39 -5.21 -14.18
C LEU A 32 2.84 -6.47 -13.50
N GLY A 33 1.60 -6.87 -13.82
CA GLY A 33 1.01 -8.11 -13.36
C GLY A 33 1.77 -9.36 -13.82
N GLN A 34 2.25 -9.38 -15.08
CA GLN A 34 3.08 -10.46 -15.60
C GLN A 34 4.46 -10.53 -14.91
N ILE A 35 5.08 -9.37 -14.64
CA ILE A 35 6.34 -9.30 -13.87
C ILE A 35 6.09 -9.84 -12.45
N MET A 36 5.02 -9.40 -11.80
CA MET A 36 4.64 -9.80 -10.44
C MET A 36 4.46 -11.32 -10.30
N ALA A 37 3.93 -11.99 -11.33
CA ALA A 37 3.73 -13.44 -11.33
C ALA A 37 5.04 -14.26 -11.18
N ASN A 38 6.21 -13.64 -11.32
CA ASN A 38 7.50 -14.30 -11.11
C ASN A 38 7.97 -14.25 -9.64
N TYR A 39 7.23 -13.57 -8.75
CA TYR A 39 7.57 -13.44 -7.34
C TYR A 39 6.69 -14.35 -6.49
N LYS A 40 7.27 -14.99 -5.47
CA LYS A 40 6.51 -15.84 -4.53
C LYS A 40 5.59 -15.03 -3.64
N THR A 41 6.02 -13.81 -3.32
CA THR A 41 5.26 -12.90 -2.46
C THR A 41 5.07 -11.56 -3.16
N ALA A 42 3.84 -11.22 -3.46
CA ALA A 42 3.45 -9.97 -4.11
C ALA A 42 2.46 -9.21 -3.23
N VAL A 43 2.92 -8.09 -2.66
CA VAL A 43 2.14 -7.20 -1.78
C VAL A 43 1.63 -6.01 -2.57
N ASN A 44 0.32 -5.86 -2.65
CA ASN A 44 -0.35 -4.79 -3.35
C ASN A 44 -1.08 -3.86 -2.39
N ILE A 45 -0.80 -2.57 -2.44
CA ILE A 45 -1.39 -1.57 -1.57
C ILE A 45 -2.41 -0.74 -2.36
N ALA A 46 -3.69 -0.93 -2.04
CA ALA A 46 -4.83 -0.25 -2.65
C ALA A 46 -5.57 0.65 -1.64
N GLY A 47 -6.39 1.53 -2.15
CA GLY A 47 -7.23 2.44 -1.38
C GLY A 47 -7.33 3.79 -2.06
N THR A 48 -8.39 4.54 -1.84
CA THR A 48 -8.57 5.88 -2.40
C THR A 48 -7.40 6.78 -2.03
N HIS A 49 -6.97 6.75 -0.76
CA HIS A 49 -5.88 7.57 -0.24
C HIS A 49 -4.86 6.72 0.53
N GLY A 50 -3.63 7.23 0.64
CA GLY A 50 -2.57 6.63 1.46
C GLY A 50 -1.69 5.60 0.76
N LYS A 51 -2.02 5.15 -0.45
CA LYS A 51 -1.27 4.13 -1.22
C LYS A 51 0.24 4.37 -1.24
N THR A 52 0.67 5.50 -1.78
CA THR A 52 2.10 5.86 -1.90
C THR A 52 2.81 5.89 -0.55
N THR A 53 2.16 6.48 0.47
CA THR A 53 2.74 6.58 1.80
C THR A 53 2.90 5.21 2.46
N THR A 54 1.86 4.37 2.40
CA THR A 54 1.92 3.01 2.99
C THR A 54 2.91 2.12 2.25
N THR A 55 2.94 2.19 0.90
CA THR A 55 3.93 1.46 0.09
C THR A 55 5.35 1.88 0.45
N SER A 56 5.58 3.18 0.64
CA SER A 56 6.88 3.71 1.04
C SER A 56 7.26 3.28 2.46
N MET A 57 6.34 3.38 3.44
CA MET A 57 6.59 2.90 4.80
C MET A 57 6.95 1.40 4.81
N LEU A 58 6.19 0.57 4.12
CA LEU A 58 6.49 -0.86 4.02
C LEU A 58 7.84 -1.09 3.33
N SER A 59 8.16 -0.33 2.29
CA SER A 59 9.44 -0.43 1.60
C SER A 59 10.62 -0.10 2.51
N GLU A 60 10.54 1.00 3.31
CA GLU A 60 11.59 1.36 4.28
C GLU A 60 11.75 0.29 5.37
N ILE A 61 10.64 -0.27 5.87
CA ILE A 61 10.67 -1.38 6.82
C ILE A 61 11.43 -2.58 6.23
N LEU A 62 11.13 -2.96 5.00
CA LEU A 62 11.73 -4.11 4.32
C LEU A 62 13.21 -3.87 4.00
N LEU A 63 13.59 -2.63 3.63
CA LEU A 63 14.99 -2.24 3.45
C LEU A 63 15.74 -2.26 4.76
N ALA A 64 15.15 -1.75 5.86
CA ALA A 64 15.75 -1.79 7.20
C ALA A 64 15.95 -3.23 7.74
N ALA A 65 15.18 -4.18 7.22
CA ALA A 65 15.27 -5.61 7.52
C ALA A 65 16.20 -6.38 6.57
N ASP A 66 16.89 -5.71 5.64
CA ASP A 66 17.71 -6.34 4.59
C ASP A 66 16.94 -7.39 3.75
N ALA A 67 15.62 -7.23 3.60
CA ALA A 67 14.76 -8.18 2.88
C ALA A 67 14.91 -8.11 1.34
N ASP A 68 15.64 -7.12 0.83
CA ASP A 68 15.97 -6.91 -0.59
C ASP A 68 14.79 -7.02 -1.58
N PRO A 69 13.66 -6.30 -1.35
CA PRO A 69 12.47 -6.39 -2.18
C PRO A 69 12.63 -5.71 -3.55
N THR A 70 11.85 -6.16 -4.52
CA THR A 70 11.52 -5.35 -5.71
C THR A 70 10.37 -4.42 -5.33
N ILE A 71 10.53 -3.12 -5.61
CA ILE A 71 9.62 -2.05 -5.19
C ILE A 71 9.16 -1.26 -6.41
N SER A 72 7.84 -0.99 -6.49
CA SER A 72 7.25 -0.04 -7.45
C SER A 72 6.30 0.89 -6.69
N VAL A 73 6.70 2.14 -6.52
CA VAL A 73 5.97 3.17 -5.75
C VAL A 73 5.60 4.35 -6.63
N GLY A 74 4.48 5.03 -6.36
CA GLY A 74 3.99 6.15 -7.16
C GLY A 74 4.71 7.49 -6.92
N GLY A 75 5.60 7.55 -5.92
CA GLY A 75 6.42 8.73 -5.59
C GLY A 75 7.90 8.42 -5.62
N ILE A 76 8.74 9.43 -5.44
CA ILE A 76 10.19 9.25 -5.32
C ILE A 76 10.52 8.91 -3.87
N LEU A 77 11.03 7.72 -3.63
CA LEU A 77 11.55 7.27 -2.35
C LEU A 77 13.07 7.52 -2.33
N LYS A 78 13.55 8.25 -1.33
CA LYS A 78 14.96 8.73 -1.29
C LYS A 78 15.94 7.55 -1.22
N ASP A 79 15.65 6.55 -0.42
CA ASP A 79 16.56 5.45 -0.13
C ASP A 79 16.76 4.50 -1.30
N ILE A 80 15.84 4.54 -2.29
CA ILE A 80 16.03 3.83 -3.55
C ILE A 80 16.40 4.76 -4.72
N GLY A 81 16.49 6.08 -4.48
CA GLY A 81 16.85 7.08 -5.49
C GLY A 81 15.83 7.22 -6.63
N GLY A 82 14.59 6.75 -6.44
CA GLY A 82 13.59 6.73 -7.51
C GLY A 82 12.25 6.17 -7.07
N ASN A 83 11.49 5.69 -8.03
CA ASN A 83 10.18 5.07 -7.80
C ASN A 83 10.15 3.57 -8.15
N ILE A 84 11.26 3.02 -8.59
CA ILE A 84 11.43 1.60 -8.91
C ILE A 84 12.77 1.14 -8.35
N ARG A 85 12.78 0.00 -7.66
CA ARG A 85 13.96 -0.75 -7.25
C ARG A 85 13.79 -2.20 -7.65
N ILE A 86 14.82 -2.80 -8.21
CA ILE A 86 14.84 -4.23 -8.48
C ILE A 86 15.67 -4.90 -7.39
N GLY A 87 15.01 -5.70 -6.56
CA GLY A 87 15.63 -6.53 -5.53
C GLY A 87 15.97 -7.92 -6.05
N ARG A 88 16.62 -8.72 -5.21
CA ARG A 88 17.01 -10.11 -5.51
C ARG A 88 16.17 -11.15 -4.79
N SER A 89 15.33 -10.71 -3.83
CA SER A 89 14.41 -11.60 -3.13
C SER A 89 13.17 -11.93 -3.97
N ASP A 90 12.41 -12.91 -3.52
CA ASP A 90 11.13 -13.31 -4.11
C ASP A 90 9.96 -12.39 -3.65
N LEU A 91 10.26 -11.17 -3.19
CA LEU A 91 9.30 -10.22 -2.64
C LEU A 91 9.11 -9.02 -3.58
N PHE A 92 7.85 -8.77 -3.95
CA PHE A 92 7.43 -7.63 -4.77
C PHE A 92 6.44 -6.76 -3.98
N VAL A 93 6.68 -5.46 -3.91
CA VAL A 93 5.79 -4.49 -3.25
C VAL A 93 5.40 -3.40 -4.23
N THR A 94 4.10 -3.16 -4.40
CA THR A 94 3.62 -2.13 -5.34
C THR A 94 2.34 -1.44 -4.89
N GLU A 95 2.17 -0.22 -5.37
CA GLU A 95 0.87 0.43 -5.35
C GLU A 95 -0.08 -0.22 -6.35
N ALA A 96 -1.32 -0.37 -5.95
CA ALA A 96 -2.40 -0.92 -6.74
C ALA A 96 -3.49 0.15 -6.94
N CYS A 97 -3.44 0.81 -8.11
CA CYS A 97 -4.38 1.88 -8.42
C CYS A 97 -5.72 1.30 -8.91
N GLU A 98 -6.80 1.75 -8.32
CA GLU A 98 -8.18 1.39 -8.68
C GLU A 98 -8.64 2.03 -9.99
N TYR A 99 -8.05 3.16 -10.38
CA TYR A 99 -8.43 3.89 -11.59
C TYR A 99 -8.32 2.99 -12.83
N THR A 100 -9.34 3.02 -13.66
CA THR A 100 -9.54 2.16 -14.84
C THR A 100 -9.47 0.65 -14.54
N ASN A 101 -9.69 0.25 -13.28
CA ASN A 101 -9.54 -1.13 -12.82
C ASN A 101 -8.12 -1.71 -13.05
N SER A 102 -7.11 -0.86 -13.12
CA SER A 102 -5.71 -1.27 -13.41
C SER A 102 -5.20 -2.34 -12.47
N PHE A 103 -5.57 -2.28 -11.18
CA PHE A 103 -5.15 -3.24 -10.15
C PHE A 103 -5.71 -4.67 -10.38
N LEU A 104 -6.75 -4.83 -11.20
CA LEU A 104 -7.30 -6.16 -11.55
C LEU A 104 -6.39 -6.96 -12.49
N SER A 105 -5.40 -6.32 -13.09
CA SER A 105 -4.37 -6.99 -13.88
C SER A 105 -3.26 -7.63 -13.04
N PHE A 106 -3.25 -7.39 -11.71
CA PHE A 106 -2.19 -7.85 -10.82
C PHE A 106 -2.41 -9.29 -10.35
N ASN A 107 -1.32 -9.94 -9.94
CA ASN A 107 -1.30 -11.30 -9.40
C ASN A 107 -0.80 -11.24 -7.94
N PRO A 108 -1.64 -10.83 -6.97
CA PRO A 108 -1.25 -10.66 -5.58
C PRO A 108 -1.16 -11.99 -4.84
N THR A 109 -0.34 -12.02 -3.77
CA THR A 109 -0.45 -12.99 -2.68
C THR A 109 -0.91 -12.32 -1.39
N MET A 110 -0.73 -11.00 -1.29
CA MET A 110 -1.20 -10.16 -0.20
C MET A 110 -1.78 -8.86 -0.76
N ASN A 111 -3.00 -8.54 -0.37
CA ASN A 111 -3.65 -7.26 -0.69
C ASN A 111 -3.86 -6.43 0.57
N ILE A 112 -3.63 -5.13 0.47
CA ILE A 112 -3.91 -4.15 1.51
C ILE A 112 -4.97 -3.18 1.00
N ILE A 113 -6.06 -2.96 1.76
CA ILE A 113 -7.10 -1.97 1.48
C ILE A 113 -7.14 -0.95 2.62
N LEU A 114 -6.68 0.27 2.33
CA LEU A 114 -6.55 1.34 3.31
C LEU A 114 -7.87 2.07 3.59
N ASN A 115 -8.61 2.37 2.54
CA ASN A 115 -9.91 3.05 2.58
C ASN A 115 -10.58 2.93 1.20
N VAL A 116 -11.92 3.08 1.19
CA VAL A 116 -12.73 3.06 -0.03
C VAL A 116 -13.70 4.23 0.06
N LYS A 117 -13.50 5.25 -0.79
CA LYS A 117 -14.29 6.48 -0.85
C LYS A 117 -14.60 6.83 -2.30
N GLU A 118 -15.51 7.75 -2.52
CA GLU A 118 -15.78 8.30 -3.85
C GLU A 118 -14.53 9.01 -4.39
N ASP A 119 -14.06 8.54 -5.54
CA ASP A 119 -12.99 9.11 -6.33
C ASP A 119 -13.10 8.60 -7.77
N HIS A 120 -12.43 9.26 -8.72
CA HIS A 120 -12.44 8.85 -10.12
C HIS A 120 -13.84 8.63 -10.71
N LEU A 121 -14.79 9.55 -10.41
CA LEU A 121 -16.18 9.50 -10.90
C LEU A 121 -16.30 9.77 -12.42
N ASP A 122 -15.19 10.08 -13.08
CA ASP A 122 -15.05 10.06 -14.54
C ASP A 122 -15.00 8.62 -15.10
N PHE A 123 -14.63 7.65 -14.28
CA PHE A 123 -14.55 6.23 -14.62
C PHE A 123 -15.60 5.38 -13.88
N PHE A 124 -15.71 5.54 -12.57
CA PHE A 124 -16.69 4.82 -11.75
C PHE A 124 -18.02 5.55 -11.71
N LYS A 125 -19.09 4.78 -11.75
CA LYS A 125 -20.46 5.30 -11.72
C LYS A 125 -20.83 5.93 -10.37
N ASP A 126 -20.48 5.26 -9.29
CA ASP A 126 -20.80 5.61 -7.91
C ASP A 126 -19.92 4.82 -6.90
N LEU A 127 -20.11 5.07 -5.61
CA LEU A 127 -19.42 4.34 -4.55
C LEU A 127 -19.68 2.83 -4.60
N ALA A 128 -20.87 2.39 -5.00
CA ALA A 128 -21.18 0.96 -5.09
C ALA A 128 -20.35 0.28 -6.18
N ASP A 129 -20.14 0.94 -7.32
CA ASP A 129 -19.28 0.45 -8.39
C ASP A 129 -17.79 0.40 -7.96
N ILE A 130 -17.33 1.43 -7.23
CA ILE A 130 -15.98 1.42 -6.61
C ILE A 130 -15.84 0.23 -5.66
N ARG A 131 -16.81 0.02 -4.75
CA ARG A 131 -16.79 -1.11 -3.79
C ARG A 131 -16.78 -2.44 -4.53
N ALA A 132 -17.56 -2.61 -5.58
CA ALA A 132 -17.57 -3.81 -6.40
C ALA A 132 -16.20 -4.05 -7.08
N SER A 133 -15.52 -2.99 -7.51
CA SER A 133 -14.18 -3.07 -8.06
C SER A 133 -13.15 -3.53 -7.02
N PHE A 134 -13.17 -2.97 -5.80
CA PHE A 134 -12.32 -3.43 -4.69
C PHE A 134 -12.63 -4.87 -4.28
N ARG A 135 -13.91 -5.30 -4.33
CA ARG A 135 -14.27 -6.71 -4.12
C ARG A 135 -13.58 -7.62 -5.14
N ARG A 136 -13.65 -7.28 -6.44
CA ARG A 136 -12.94 -8.02 -7.49
C ARG A 136 -11.43 -8.04 -7.29
N PHE A 137 -10.86 -6.97 -6.74
CA PHE A 137 -9.44 -6.93 -6.39
C PHE A 137 -9.09 -7.94 -5.28
N VAL A 138 -9.94 -8.12 -4.27
CA VAL A 138 -9.74 -9.16 -3.25
C VAL A 138 -9.89 -10.57 -3.84
N GLU A 139 -10.80 -10.77 -4.78
CA GLU A 139 -10.99 -12.03 -5.51
C GLU A 139 -9.78 -12.44 -6.37
N ARG A 140 -8.83 -11.52 -6.61
CA ARG A 140 -7.54 -11.84 -7.25
C ARG A 140 -6.57 -12.58 -6.33
N LEU A 141 -6.78 -12.58 -5.01
CA LEU A 141 -5.97 -13.35 -4.08
C LEU A 141 -6.14 -14.86 -4.34
N PRO A 142 -5.05 -15.63 -4.29
CA PRO A 142 -5.15 -17.09 -4.31
C PRO A 142 -5.83 -17.60 -3.03
N GLU A 143 -6.25 -18.86 -3.06
CA GLU A 143 -6.74 -19.54 -1.86
C GLU A 143 -5.68 -19.47 -0.75
N GLY A 144 -6.07 -19.05 0.45
CA GLY A 144 -5.18 -18.82 1.58
C GLY A 144 -4.32 -17.54 1.48
N GLY A 145 -4.49 -16.75 0.43
CA GLY A 145 -3.83 -15.44 0.32
C GLY A 145 -4.27 -14.48 1.43
N THR A 146 -3.45 -13.46 1.71
CA THR A 146 -3.67 -12.54 2.84
C THR A 146 -4.34 -11.24 2.40
N LEU A 147 -5.42 -10.87 3.06
CA LEU A 147 -6.05 -9.56 3.00
C LEU A 147 -5.78 -8.78 4.27
N ILE A 148 -5.16 -7.62 4.15
CA ILE A 148 -5.10 -6.62 5.22
C ILE A 148 -6.10 -5.53 4.88
N ILE A 149 -7.06 -5.26 5.76
CA ILE A 149 -8.14 -4.31 5.48
C ILE A 149 -8.42 -3.41 6.68
N ASN A 150 -8.69 -2.14 6.39
CA ASN A 150 -9.10 -1.20 7.41
C ASN A 150 -10.55 -1.49 7.85
N SER A 151 -10.72 -1.83 9.13
CA SER A 151 -12.03 -2.12 9.74
C SER A 151 -12.90 -0.87 9.98
N ASP A 152 -12.35 0.35 9.78
CA ASP A 152 -13.11 1.60 9.79
C ASP A 152 -13.87 1.82 8.46
N ILE A 153 -13.64 1.00 7.44
CA ILE A 153 -14.44 1.01 6.20
C ILE A 153 -15.83 0.44 6.53
N GLU A 154 -16.88 1.20 6.19
CA GLU A 154 -18.25 0.74 6.38
C GLU A 154 -18.48 -0.61 5.68
N ASP A 155 -19.07 -1.57 6.42
CA ASP A 155 -19.33 -2.92 5.91
C ASP A 155 -18.08 -3.55 5.23
N TYR A 156 -16.92 -3.46 5.91
CA TYR A 156 -15.64 -3.95 5.38
C TYR A 156 -15.66 -5.47 5.11
N GLU A 157 -16.50 -6.23 5.78
CA GLU A 157 -16.66 -7.68 5.57
C GLU A 157 -17.19 -8.01 4.17
N TYR A 158 -17.92 -7.09 3.52
CA TYR A 158 -18.36 -7.23 2.15
C TYR A 158 -17.22 -7.62 1.21
N PHE A 159 -16.02 -7.08 1.40
CA PHE A 159 -14.89 -7.29 0.49
C PHE A 159 -14.34 -8.71 0.49
N PHE A 160 -14.56 -9.50 1.53
CA PHE A 160 -14.03 -10.88 1.62
C PHE A 160 -15.08 -11.94 1.97
N LYS A 161 -16.33 -11.56 2.17
CA LYS A 161 -17.40 -12.50 2.52
C LYS A 161 -17.48 -13.65 1.51
N GLY A 162 -17.35 -14.90 2.01
CA GLY A 162 -17.39 -16.11 1.19
C GLY A 162 -16.09 -16.45 0.44
N LEU A 163 -15.01 -15.71 0.66
CA LEU A 163 -13.68 -16.05 0.14
C LEU A 163 -12.86 -16.82 1.17
N ASN A 164 -12.03 -17.73 0.70
CA ASN A 164 -11.07 -18.45 1.55
C ASN A 164 -9.73 -17.70 1.56
N VAL A 165 -9.68 -16.58 2.29
CA VAL A 165 -8.50 -15.73 2.47
C VAL A 165 -8.23 -15.53 3.96
N LYS A 166 -6.96 -15.35 4.32
CA LYS A 166 -6.55 -14.91 5.64
C LYS A 166 -6.83 -13.41 5.76
N VAL A 167 -7.62 -13.01 6.76
CA VAL A 167 -7.97 -11.60 6.98
C VAL A 167 -7.25 -11.06 8.21
N ILE A 168 -6.57 -9.93 8.05
CA ILE A 168 -5.96 -9.13 9.12
C ILE A 168 -6.61 -7.75 9.06
N THR A 169 -7.22 -7.32 10.16
CA THR A 169 -7.86 -6.02 10.24
C THR A 169 -6.95 -4.99 10.90
N VAL A 170 -6.98 -3.76 10.39
CA VAL A 170 -6.31 -2.60 11.01
C VAL A 170 -7.34 -1.48 11.17
N GLY A 171 -7.27 -0.67 12.22
CA GLY A 171 -8.26 0.41 12.37
C GLY A 171 -8.18 1.12 13.70
N SER A 172 -9.16 2.02 13.93
CA SER A 172 -9.26 2.85 15.12
C SER A 172 -9.85 2.11 16.33
N ASP A 173 -10.70 1.12 16.09
CA ASP A 173 -11.40 0.34 17.11
C ASP A 173 -10.61 -0.93 17.45
N PRO A 174 -10.02 -1.03 18.67
CA PRO A 174 -9.24 -2.21 19.07
C PRO A 174 -10.06 -3.49 19.17
N ASP A 175 -11.38 -3.38 19.37
CA ASP A 175 -12.28 -4.55 19.49
C ASP A 175 -12.62 -5.15 18.11
N LYS A 176 -12.43 -4.38 17.03
CA LYS A 176 -12.67 -4.80 15.64
C LYS A 176 -11.40 -5.05 14.83
N SER A 177 -10.25 -4.63 15.37
CA SER A 177 -9.00 -4.63 14.62
C SER A 177 -8.01 -5.62 15.23
N THR A 178 -7.35 -6.39 14.36
CA THR A 178 -6.17 -7.19 14.75
C THR A 178 -5.05 -6.27 15.23
N TYR A 179 -4.81 -5.16 14.50
CA TYR A 179 -3.84 -4.14 14.91
C TYR A 179 -4.52 -2.76 14.98
N SER A 180 -4.28 -2.06 16.07
CA SER A 180 -4.77 -0.72 16.34
C SER A 180 -3.73 0.13 17.09
N ALA A 181 -4.05 1.40 17.33
CA ALA A 181 -3.17 2.33 18.03
C ALA A 181 -3.88 2.88 19.29
N ARG A 182 -3.12 3.00 20.39
CA ARG A 182 -3.60 3.63 21.64
C ARG A 182 -2.62 4.71 22.09
N GLY A 183 -3.13 5.73 22.77
CA GLY A 183 -2.31 6.77 23.36
C GLY A 183 -1.58 7.63 22.30
N ILE A 184 -2.26 7.92 21.20
CA ILE A 184 -1.68 8.72 20.11
C ILE A 184 -1.37 10.12 20.63
N ALA A 185 -0.10 10.49 20.60
CA ALA A 185 0.40 11.80 20.97
C ALA A 185 1.15 12.44 19.79
N TYR A 186 1.29 13.76 19.84
CA TYR A 186 1.92 14.55 18.78
C TYR A 186 3.06 15.36 19.36
N ASP A 187 4.17 15.44 18.65
CA ASP A 187 5.21 16.41 18.95
C ASP A 187 4.91 17.79 18.32
N ASP A 188 5.81 18.75 18.54
CA ASP A 188 5.67 20.14 18.03
C ASP A 188 5.64 20.24 16.50
N LEU A 189 6.07 19.19 15.80
CA LEU A 189 6.03 19.05 14.33
C LEU A 189 4.81 18.26 13.84
N GLY A 190 3.92 17.86 14.76
CA GLY A 190 2.74 17.04 14.45
C GLY A 190 3.06 15.58 14.13
N ARG A 191 4.28 15.10 14.41
CA ARG A 191 4.67 13.70 14.25
C ARG A 191 4.03 12.87 15.34
N CYS A 192 3.56 11.67 14.97
CA CYS A 192 2.80 10.82 15.87
C CYS A 192 3.69 9.84 16.62
N HIS A 193 3.42 9.70 17.90
CA HIS A 193 3.88 8.59 18.73
C HIS A 193 2.65 7.84 19.27
N TYR A 194 2.69 6.50 19.29
CA TYR A 194 1.58 5.70 19.78
C TYR A 194 2.01 4.32 20.27
N THR A 195 1.14 3.66 21.04
CA THR A 195 1.29 2.27 21.42
C THR A 195 0.58 1.37 20.42
N LEU A 196 1.32 0.48 19.74
CA LEU A 196 0.78 -0.55 18.88
C LEU A 196 0.04 -1.59 19.72
N LEU A 197 -1.19 -1.87 19.36
CA LEU A 197 -1.98 -2.96 19.95
C LEU A 197 -2.15 -4.11 18.96
N LYS A 198 -2.18 -5.34 19.49
CA LYS A 198 -2.63 -6.54 18.79
C LYS A 198 -3.78 -7.17 19.58
N ASN A 199 -4.95 -7.29 18.95
CA ASN A 199 -6.17 -7.79 19.59
C ASN A 199 -6.50 -7.06 20.91
N GLY A 200 -6.38 -5.71 20.90
CA GLY A 200 -6.66 -4.85 22.05
C GLY A 200 -5.54 -4.74 23.10
N GLU A 201 -4.53 -5.61 23.07
CA GLU A 201 -3.41 -5.59 24.01
C GLU A 201 -2.13 -5.04 23.41
N PRO A 202 -1.23 -4.40 24.19
CA PRO A 202 0.06 -3.93 23.70
C PRO A 202 0.85 -5.03 23.01
N TYR A 203 1.40 -4.72 21.83
CA TYR A 203 2.21 -5.66 21.06
C TYR A 203 3.56 -5.92 21.74
N GLY A 204 3.88 -7.18 22.00
CA GLY A 204 5.18 -7.55 22.57
C GLY A 204 5.35 -7.10 24.03
N ILE A 205 6.60 -6.86 24.43
CA ILE A 205 6.97 -6.53 25.83
C ILE A 205 7.68 -5.17 25.88
N GLY A 206 7.26 -4.30 26.80
CA GLY A 206 7.91 -3.01 27.05
C GLY A 206 7.89 -2.09 25.83
N GLU A 207 9.08 -1.66 25.42
CA GLU A 207 9.26 -0.71 24.31
C GLU A 207 8.92 -1.28 22.91
N GLU A 208 8.66 -2.58 22.79
CA GLU A 208 8.28 -3.18 21.50
C GLU A 208 6.99 -2.63 20.94
N SER A 209 6.04 -2.25 21.80
CA SER A 209 4.76 -1.65 21.40
C SER A 209 4.85 -0.17 21.03
N SER A 210 5.93 0.51 21.37
CA SER A 210 6.10 1.96 21.12
C SER A 210 6.50 2.21 19.67
N ILE A 211 5.71 3.00 18.95
CA ILE A 211 5.94 3.37 17.55
C ILE A 211 6.06 4.88 17.42
N ASP A 212 7.14 5.33 16.78
CA ASP A 212 7.39 6.72 16.45
C ASP A 212 7.32 6.91 14.93
N LEU A 213 6.55 7.90 14.47
CA LEU A 213 6.47 8.28 13.06
C LEU A 213 7.16 9.61 12.83
N MET A 214 7.95 9.71 11.76
CA MET A 214 8.63 10.95 11.37
C MET A 214 7.79 11.80 10.41
N VAL A 215 6.61 11.33 10.02
CA VAL A 215 5.63 12.06 9.20
C VAL A 215 4.42 12.46 10.04
N PRO A 216 3.87 13.67 9.84
CA PRO A 216 2.79 14.19 10.68
C PRO A 216 1.42 13.63 10.27
N GLY A 217 0.48 13.69 11.21
CA GLY A 217 -0.95 13.50 10.98
C GLY A 217 -1.48 12.09 11.27
N ILE A 218 -2.68 12.07 11.86
CA ILE A 218 -3.38 10.84 12.28
C ILE A 218 -3.54 9.78 11.16
N HIS A 219 -3.73 10.23 9.92
CA HIS A 219 -3.85 9.32 8.78
C HIS A 219 -2.58 8.48 8.57
N ASN A 220 -1.41 8.98 8.98
CA ASN A 220 -0.17 8.25 8.91
C ASN A 220 -0.04 7.19 10.01
N VAL A 221 -0.74 7.32 11.12
CA VAL A 221 -0.90 6.24 12.09
C VAL A 221 -1.59 5.04 11.43
N TYR A 222 -2.74 5.26 10.75
CA TYR A 222 -3.45 4.19 10.06
C TYR A 222 -2.67 3.59 8.87
N ASN A 223 -1.95 4.44 8.12
CA ASN A 223 -1.04 3.96 7.07
C ASN A 223 0.06 3.07 7.65
N SER A 224 0.64 3.46 8.80
CA SER A 224 1.68 2.67 9.46
C SER A 224 1.14 1.36 10.04
N LEU A 225 -0.09 1.32 10.58
CA LEU A 225 -0.72 0.08 11.04
C LEU A 225 -0.82 -0.96 9.92
N ALA A 226 -1.20 -0.52 8.71
CA ALA A 226 -1.28 -1.40 7.54
C ALA A 226 0.11 -1.90 7.09
N ALA A 227 1.12 -1.01 7.09
CA ALA A 227 2.50 -1.38 6.78
C ALA A 227 3.10 -2.33 7.84
N ILE A 228 2.84 -2.08 9.14
CA ILE A 228 3.26 -2.95 10.25
C ILE A 228 2.60 -4.33 10.13
N ALA A 229 1.28 -4.37 9.88
CA ALA A 229 0.56 -5.63 9.72
C ALA A 229 1.13 -6.49 8.58
N ALA A 230 1.46 -5.85 7.43
CA ALA A 230 2.09 -6.53 6.31
C ALA A 230 3.50 -7.02 6.67
N ALA A 231 4.31 -6.19 7.32
CA ALA A 231 5.66 -6.55 7.71
C ALA A 231 5.68 -7.71 8.72
N LEU A 232 4.79 -7.70 9.72
CA LEU A 232 4.65 -8.80 10.67
C LEU A 232 4.17 -10.10 10.02
N GLU A 233 3.30 -10.00 9.01
CA GLU A 233 2.85 -11.15 8.22
C GLU A 233 3.97 -11.72 7.33
N LEU A 234 4.96 -10.93 7.02
CA LEU A 234 6.20 -11.31 6.32
C LEU A 234 7.33 -11.73 7.27
N ASP A 235 7.01 -11.98 8.55
CA ASP A 235 7.97 -12.36 9.60
C ASP A 235 9.11 -11.34 9.83
N ILE A 236 8.87 -10.05 9.52
CA ILE A 236 9.85 -8.98 9.77
C ILE A 236 9.91 -8.67 11.27
N PRO A 237 11.11 -8.67 11.88
CA PRO A 237 11.26 -8.38 13.30
C PRO A 237 10.79 -6.96 13.65
N ILE A 238 10.13 -6.79 14.80
CA ILE A 238 9.61 -5.50 15.27
C ILE A 238 10.70 -4.41 15.35
N ALA A 239 11.93 -4.78 15.67
CA ALA A 239 13.04 -3.83 15.69
C ALA A 239 13.34 -3.22 14.31
N ALA A 240 13.26 -4.02 13.22
CA ALA A 240 13.43 -3.54 11.86
C ALA A 240 12.20 -2.69 11.42
N ILE A 241 11.00 -3.07 11.85
CA ILE A 241 9.78 -2.30 11.61
C ILE A 241 9.90 -0.89 12.22
N LYS A 242 10.27 -0.81 13.48
CA LYS A 242 10.48 0.47 14.19
C LYS A 242 11.56 1.31 13.52
N LYS A 243 12.69 0.69 13.14
CA LYS A 243 13.79 1.36 12.44
C LYS A 243 13.31 1.96 11.11
N GLY A 244 12.66 1.18 10.26
CA GLY A 244 12.18 1.64 8.96
C GLY A 244 11.14 2.77 9.06
N LEU A 245 10.24 2.73 10.05
CA LEU A 245 9.29 3.81 10.30
C LEU A 245 9.97 5.08 10.82
N ALA A 246 11.00 4.97 11.68
CA ALA A 246 11.77 6.09 12.19
C ALA A 246 12.68 6.73 11.12
N GLU A 247 13.02 6.02 10.05
CA GLU A 247 13.80 6.51 8.91
C GLU A 247 12.91 7.07 7.78
N PHE A 248 11.58 6.87 7.84
CA PHE A 248 10.64 7.36 6.84
C PHE A 248 10.24 8.82 7.07
N TYR A 249 10.79 9.75 6.31
CA TYR A 249 10.50 11.20 6.37
C TYR A 249 9.51 11.67 5.28
N GLY A 250 8.77 10.76 4.67
CA GLY A 250 7.84 11.06 3.58
C GLY A 250 8.45 10.84 2.18
N THR A 251 7.60 10.93 1.17
CA THR A 251 7.98 10.88 -0.25
C THR A 251 8.01 12.27 -0.84
N ASN A 252 8.84 12.51 -1.87
CA ASN A 252 8.87 13.79 -2.56
C ASN A 252 7.45 14.18 -3.02
N ARG A 253 7.11 15.45 -2.85
CA ARG A 253 5.79 16.06 -3.12
C ARG A 253 4.67 15.70 -2.12
N ARG A 254 4.99 14.90 -1.05
CA ARG A 254 4.04 14.58 0.03
C ARG A 254 4.71 14.82 1.37
N PHE A 255 4.39 15.93 2.06
CA PHE A 255 5.01 16.40 3.30
C PHE A 255 6.55 16.50 3.21
N GLU A 256 7.06 16.82 2.04
CA GLU A 256 8.49 16.96 1.79
C GLU A 256 9.04 18.18 2.55
N ARG A 257 10.03 17.96 3.42
CA ARG A 257 10.74 19.05 4.11
C ARG A 257 11.62 19.78 3.08
N LYS A 258 11.25 21.03 2.73
CA LYS A 258 11.98 21.86 1.76
C LYS A 258 13.14 22.65 2.35
N GLY A 259 13.17 22.81 3.67
CA GLY A 259 14.21 23.55 4.37
C GLY A 259 13.71 24.15 5.68
N VAL A 260 14.59 24.93 6.31
CA VAL A 260 14.28 25.75 7.47
C VAL A 260 14.45 27.21 7.06
N PHE A 261 13.44 28.04 7.32
CA PHE A 261 13.49 29.48 7.08
C PHE A 261 13.47 30.21 8.42
N ASN A 262 14.52 31.01 8.66
CA ASN A 262 14.72 31.78 9.92
C ASN A 262 14.75 30.91 11.20
N GLY A 263 15.32 29.75 11.17
CA GLY A 263 15.48 28.83 12.31
C GLY A 263 14.31 27.94 12.51
#